data_338ab320243791b06658ca3a7ca6c1c2
#
_entry.id   338ab320243791b06658ca3a7ca6c1c2
#
_cell.length_a   1.000
_cell.length_b   1.000
_cell.length_c   1.000
_cell.angle_alpha   90.00
_cell.angle_beta   90.00
_cell.angle_gamma   90.00
#
_symmetry.space_group_name_H-M   'P 1'
#
loop_
_entity.id
_entity.type
_entity.pdbx_description
1 polymer ?
#
loop_
_entity_poly.entity_id
_entity_poly.type
_entity_poly.pdbx_seq_one_letter_code
_entity_poly.pdbx_strand_id
1 'polypeptide(L)'
;MGKTLFDKIWDAHVVQNVEDGPTQLYIDRLYAHEVTSPQAFDTLRDKGIKVFRPDHVIAMPDHNTPSDQQKEIHDPVGRKQVETLANNCKEFGIKHFAMGTKDNGIIHVVGPEKALSLPGMTIVCGDSHTSTHGAVGAIAMGIGTSEVAQVLASQCILQSKPKTMRINVEGTLPKGTTAKDVALYIMAQMTTSGATGYAVEYAGSAIRNMSMEGRLTLSNLSIEMGSRAGLIAPDETTFAYLKGREYAPKGADWDKAVEEWRKLYSDPDAKFDKEVTYKAEDIAPRITYGTNPGAGIAIDECIPSLESIPEADKAQFLGMLDYMQFKPGQKLEGTPVDYCFLGACTNGRIEDFRAFASVVKGKKKAENVVAWLVPGSWLVRQQIIDEGIDKILEEAGFELRLPSCSSCLAMNPDKVPAGKLSISTSNRNFVGRQGPGARTVLASPLVVAASAITGVITDPRKV
;
A
#
# COMPACT_ATOMS: atom_id res chain seq x y z
N MET A 1 24.10 -11.38 -21.24
CA MET A 1 22.73 -10.85 -21.22
C MET A 1 22.59 -10.09 -19.92
N GLY A 2 22.19 -8.83 -19.99
CA GLY A 2 22.02 -7.99 -18.80
C GLY A 2 20.92 -8.53 -17.89
N LYS A 3 21.04 -8.23 -16.61
CA LYS A 3 20.09 -8.65 -15.57
C LYS A 3 19.14 -7.51 -15.20
N THR A 4 17.86 -7.82 -14.96
CA THR A 4 16.91 -6.88 -14.38
C THR A 4 17.22 -6.65 -12.89
N LEU A 5 16.70 -5.57 -12.31
CA LEU A 5 16.74 -5.34 -10.86
C LEU A 5 16.25 -6.58 -10.09
N PHE A 6 15.13 -7.16 -10.56
CA PHE A 6 14.57 -8.38 -9.97
C PHE A 6 15.55 -9.55 -10.03
N ASP A 7 16.18 -9.80 -11.19
CA ASP A 7 17.13 -10.90 -11.34
C ASP A 7 18.36 -10.76 -10.44
N LYS A 8 18.88 -9.54 -10.31
CA LYS A 8 20.04 -9.26 -9.44
C LYS A 8 19.75 -9.62 -7.99
N ILE A 9 18.59 -9.21 -7.48
CA ILE A 9 18.20 -9.51 -6.10
C ILE A 9 17.85 -10.98 -5.95
N TRP A 10 17.06 -11.55 -6.89
CA TRP A 10 16.68 -12.96 -6.84
C TRP A 10 17.90 -13.87 -6.81
N ASP A 11 18.80 -13.72 -7.77
CA ASP A 11 19.96 -14.57 -7.91
C ASP A 11 20.92 -14.50 -6.69
N ALA A 12 20.99 -13.33 -6.02
CA ALA A 12 21.77 -13.15 -4.79
C ALA A 12 21.18 -13.89 -3.57
N HIS A 13 19.89 -14.26 -3.63
CA HIS A 13 19.17 -14.91 -2.53
C HIS A 13 18.82 -16.38 -2.80
N VAL A 14 19.22 -16.93 -3.94
CA VAL A 14 19.05 -18.36 -4.22
C VAL A 14 19.91 -19.19 -3.30
N VAL A 15 19.29 -20.01 -2.46
CA VAL A 15 19.95 -21.02 -1.66
C VAL A 15 20.13 -22.30 -2.43
N GLN A 16 19.06 -22.73 -3.13
CA GLN A 16 19.04 -23.93 -3.94
C GLN A 16 17.91 -23.85 -5.00
N ASN A 17 18.20 -24.36 -6.19
CA ASN A 17 17.16 -24.68 -7.16
C ASN A 17 16.78 -26.16 -7.01
N VAL A 18 15.49 -26.43 -6.82
CA VAL A 18 14.98 -27.81 -6.81
C VAL A 18 14.85 -28.26 -8.26
N GLU A 19 15.35 -29.44 -8.58
CA GLU A 19 15.20 -30.02 -9.91
C GLU A 19 13.72 -30.17 -10.25
N ASP A 20 13.31 -29.64 -11.41
CA ASP A 20 11.92 -29.59 -11.87
C ASP A 20 10.94 -28.96 -10.87
N GLY A 21 11.43 -28.10 -9.97
CA GLY A 21 10.69 -27.53 -8.86
C GLY A 21 10.94 -26.04 -8.62
N PRO A 22 10.46 -25.52 -7.48
CA PRO A 22 10.65 -24.13 -7.10
C PRO A 22 12.10 -23.84 -6.69
N THR A 23 12.42 -22.56 -6.60
CA THR A 23 13.68 -22.05 -6.02
C THR A 23 13.50 -21.85 -4.52
N GLN A 24 14.45 -22.32 -3.72
CA GLN A 24 14.57 -21.99 -2.32
C GLN A 24 15.32 -20.65 -2.20
N LEU A 25 14.59 -19.65 -1.68
CA LEU A 25 15.11 -18.30 -1.47
C LEU A 25 15.35 -18.04 0.01
N TYR A 26 16.48 -17.41 0.32
CA TYR A 26 16.72 -16.80 1.63
C TYR A 26 15.87 -15.52 1.77
N ILE A 27 15.38 -15.27 2.98
CA ILE A 27 14.54 -14.10 3.31
C ILE A 27 15.26 -13.24 4.33
N ASP A 28 15.57 -11.98 3.98
CA ASP A 28 16.25 -11.05 4.88
C ASP A 28 15.35 -10.52 5.97
N ARG A 29 14.06 -10.34 5.68
CA ARG A 29 13.10 -9.75 6.63
C ARG A 29 11.75 -10.43 6.56
N LEU A 30 11.26 -10.87 7.71
CA LEU A 30 9.87 -11.25 7.92
C LEU A 30 9.18 -10.18 8.76
N TYR A 31 8.08 -9.63 8.26
CA TYR A 31 7.16 -8.85 9.08
C TYR A 31 5.99 -9.72 9.53
N ALA A 32 5.60 -9.58 10.80
CA ALA A 32 4.50 -10.34 11.39
C ALA A 32 3.46 -9.42 12.02
N HIS A 33 2.18 -9.69 11.77
CA HIS A 33 1.08 -8.97 12.38
C HIS A 33 0.08 -9.94 13.03
N GLU A 34 -0.88 -9.40 13.77
CA GLU A 34 -1.76 -10.16 14.65
C GLU A 34 -2.76 -11.07 13.93
N VAL A 35 -3.05 -10.82 12.64
CA VAL A 35 -4.11 -11.56 11.92
C VAL A 35 -3.60 -12.88 11.36
N THR A 36 -2.42 -12.90 10.72
CA THR A 36 -1.93 -14.06 9.96
C THR A 36 -0.80 -14.83 10.67
N SER A 37 -0.17 -14.27 11.70
CA SER A 37 0.97 -14.90 12.37
C SER A 37 0.61 -15.93 13.47
N PRO A 38 -0.54 -15.87 14.19
CA PRO A 38 -0.78 -16.78 15.31
C PRO A 38 -0.65 -18.26 14.97
N GLN A 39 -1.28 -18.70 13.89
CA GLN A 39 -1.24 -20.10 13.44
C GLN A 39 0.15 -20.55 12.99
N ALA A 40 0.98 -19.63 12.49
CA ALA A 40 2.36 -19.92 12.13
C ALA A 40 3.19 -20.25 13.39
N PHE A 41 3.03 -19.47 14.45
CA PHE A 41 3.67 -19.74 15.75
C PHE A 41 3.15 -21.03 16.40
N ASP A 42 1.86 -21.31 16.33
CA ASP A 42 1.28 -22.58 16.82
C ASP A 42 1.91 -23.77 16.09
N THR A 43 2.08 -23.68 14.76
CA THR A 43 2.75 -24.72 13.96
C THR A 43 4.18 -25.01 14.45
N LEU A 44 4.95 -23.96 14.80
CA LEU A 44 6.30 -24.12 15.33
C LEU A 44 6.27 -24.80 16.71
N ARG A 45 5.36 -24.36 17.58
CA ARG A 45 5.19 -24.89 18.94
C ARG A 45 4.82 -26.37 18.92
N ASP A 46 3.84 -26.75 18.10
CA ASP A 46 3.38 -28.13 17.96
C ASP A 46 4.49 -29.07 17.46
N LYS A 47 5.39 -28.57 16.63
CA LYS A 47 6.54 -29.30 16.10
C LYS A 47 7.81 -29.20 16.98
N GLY A 48 7.78 -28.42 18.04
CA GLY A 48 8.98 -28.18 18.89
C GLY A 48 10.09 -27.40 18.16
N ILE A 49 9.76 -26.61 17.13
CA ILE A 49 10.72 -25.85 16.33
C ILE A 49 10.85 -24.44 16.91
N LYS A 50 12.10 -23.97 17.06
CA LYS A 50 12.37 -22.58 17.44
C LYS A 50 12.40 -21.67 16.23
N VAL A 51 12.17 -20.36 16.42
CA VAL A 51 12.42 -19.38 15.38
C VAL A 51 13.94 -19.33 15.11
N PHE A 52 14.31 -19.50 13.84
CA PHE A 52 15.71 -19.63 13.43
C PHE A 52 16.49 -18.32 13.58
N ARG A 53 15.91 -17.20 13.12
CA ARG A 53 16.52 -15.86 13.17
C ARG A 53 15.51 -14.84 13.71
N PRO A 54 15.27 -14.80 15.03
CA PRO A 54 14.32 -13.83 15.61
C PRO A 54 14.72 -12.36 15.38
N ASP A 55 16.01 -12.08 15.16
CA ASP A 55 16.55 -10.77 14.80
C ASP A 55 16.18 -10.32 13.37
N HIS A 56 15.76 -11.24 12.50
CA HIS A 56 15.24 -10.97 11.16
C HIS A 56 13.71 -10.81 11.13
N VAL A 57 13.04 -10.97 12.26
CA VAL A 57 11.58 -10.84 12.39
C VAL A 57 11.24 -9.57 13.15
N ILE A 58 10.32 -8.78 12.59
CA ILE A 58 9.75 -7.60 13.26
C ILE A 58 8.23 -7.77 13.30
N ALA A 59 7.65 -7.58 14.47
CA ALA A 59 6.21 -7.76 14.67
C ALA A 59 5.56 -6.46 15.17
N MET A 60 4.35 -6.19 14.67
CA MET A 60 3.49 -5.11 15.16
C MET A 60 2.02 -5.37 14.82
N PRO A 61 1.07 -5.03 15.70
CA PRO A 61 -0.34 -5.05 15.37
C PRO A 61 -0.71 -3.80 14.59
N ASP A 62 -1.51 -3.94 13.53
CA ASP A 62 -1.95 -2.82 12.69
C ASP A 62 -3.39 -2.94 12.16
N HIS A 63 -3.96 -4.13 12.12
CA HIS A 63 -5.30 -4.39 11.58
C HIS A 63 -6.41 -4.18 12.61
N ASN A 64 -6.25 -4.73 13.82
CA ASN A 64 -7.23 -4.66 14.91
C ASN A 64 -7.03 -3.47 15.84
N THR A 65 -6.13 -2.56 15.52
CA THR A 65 -5.87 -1.36 16.32
C THR A 65 -6.95 -0.31 16.07
N PRO A 66 -7.66 0.18 17.13
CA PRO A 66 -8.63 1.26 16.98
C PRO A 66 -7.95 2.58 16.61
N SER A 67 -8.66 3.44 15.86
CA SER A 67 -8.14 4.76 15.50
C SER A 67 -8.67 5.91 16.35
N ASP A 68 -9.72 5.70 17.12
CA ASP A 68 -10.30 6.67 18.05
C ASP A 68 -9.58 6.68 19.41
N GLN A 69 -9.16 5.52 19.89
CA GLN A 69 -8.38 5.34 21.11
C GLN A 69 -7.58 4.04 21.06
N GLN A 70 -6.46 3.96 21.78
CA GLN A 70 -5.60 2.76 21.83
C GLN A 70 -5.30 2.31 23.26
N LYS A 71 -6.18 2.61 24.20
CA LYS A 71 -6.07 2.13 25.59
C LYS A 71 -6.53 0.68 25.70
N GLU A 72 -7.57 0.32 24.96
CA GLU A 72 -8.11 -1.05 24.94
C GLU A 72 -8.74 -1.38 23.58
N ILE A 73 -8.86 -2.66 23.30
CA ILE A 73 -9.57 -3.19 22.13
C ILE A 73 -10.87 -3.81 22.65
N HIS A 74 -12.02 -3.22 22.30
CA HIS A 74 -13.32 -3.69 22.78
C HIS A 74 -13.75 -5.01 22.12
N ASP A 75 -13.43 -5.19 20.82
CA ASP A 75 -13.70 -6.45 20.15
C ASP A 75 -12.87 -7.60 20.75
N PRO A 76 -13.52 -8.65 21.31
CA PRO A 76 -12.80 -9.73 22.00
C PRO A 76 -11.92 -10.55 21.06
N VAL A 77 -12.29 -10.68 19.78
CA VAL A 77 -11.46 -11.40 18.77
C VAL A 77 -10.22 -10.60 18.44
N GLY A 78 -10.37 -9.34 18.12
CA GLY A 78 -9.25 -8.44 17.82
C GLY A 78 -8.29 -8.31 19.00
N ARG A 79 -8.81 -8.15 20.22
CA ARG A 79 -8.01 -8.13 21.46
C ARG A 79 -7.21 -9.42 21.63
N LYS A 80 -7.85 -10.57 21.47
CA LYS A 80 -7.19 -11.89 21.56
C LYS A 80 -6.06 -12.01 20.55
N GLN A 81 -6.24 -11.55 19.31
CA GLN A 81 -5.22 -11.60 18.26
C GLN A 81 -4.01 -10.74 18.62
N VAL A 82 -4.22 -9.48 19.08
CA VAL A 82 -3.15 -8.57 19.48
C VAL A 82 -2.38 -9.10 20.70
N GLU A 83 -3.07 -9.61 21.70
CA GLU A 83 -2.46 -10.26 22.89
C GLU A 83 -1.65 -11.50 22.49
N THR A 84 -2.18 -12.32 21.57
CA THR A 84 -1.49 -13.52 21.08
C THR A 84 -0.20 -13.15 20.35
N LEU A 85 -0.22 -12.11 19.50
CA LEU A 85 1.01 -11.62 18.86
C LEU A 85 2.05 -11.20 19.89
N ALA A 86 1.66 -10.42 20.90
CA ALA A 86 2.57 -9.97 21.96
C ALA A 86 3.19 -11.14 22.74
N ASN A 87 2.38 -12.16 23.08
CA ASN A 87 2.82 -13.36 23.78
C ASN A 87 3.80 -14.19 22.93
N ASN A 88 3.48 -14.39 21.63
CA ASN A 88 4.36 -15.10 20.70
C ASN A 88 5.71 -14.35 20.55
N CYS A 89 5.69 -13.03 20.42
CA CYS A 89 6.92 -12.25 20.34
C CYS A 89 7.79 -12.42 21.58
N LYS A 90 7.19 -12.40 22.77
CA LYS A 90 7.88 -12.62 24.03
C LYS A 90 8.47 -14.03 24.13
N GLU A 91 7.70 -15.05 23.77
CA GLU A 91 8.10 -16.46 23.79
C GLU A 91 9.28 -16.75 22.86
N PHE A 92 9.21 -16.24 21.63
CA PHE A 92 10.20 -16.52 20.59
C PHE A 92 11.31 -15.47 20.47
N GLY A 93 11.36 -14.46 21.35
CA GLY A 93 12.41 -13.44 21.38
C GLY A 93 12.36 -12.48 20.19
N ILE A 94 11.19 -12.22 19.64
CA ILE A 94 10.98 -11.38 18.46
C ILE A 94 10.76 -9.92 18.89
N LYS A 95 11.35 -8.99 18.13
CA LYS A 95 11.15 -7.55 18.34
C LYS A 95 9.70 -7.16 18.03
N HIS A 96 9.04 -6.58 19.02
CA HIS A 96 7.63 -6.22 18.95
C HIS A 96 7.43 -4.70 19.14
N PHE A 97 6.80 -4.05 18.18
CA PHE A 97 6.35 -2.67 18.26
C PHE A 97 4.89 -2.65 18.71
N ALA A 98 4.68 -2.63 20.02
CA ALA A 98 3.37 -2.78 20.64
C ALA A 98 2.44 -1.60 20.30
N MET A 99 1.12 -1.86 20.25
CA MET A 99 0.08 -0.84 20.07
C MET A 99 0.24 0.32 21.04
N GLY A 100 0.06 1.55 20.57
CA GLY A 100 0.16 2.77 21.36
C GLY A 100 1.58 3.23 21.68
N THR A 101 2.61 2.50 21.26
CA THR A 101 4.00 2.95 21.38
C THR A 101 4.42 3.83 20.20
N LYS A 102 5.42 4.69 20.39
CA LYS A 102 5.95 5.58 19.35
C LYS A 102 6.47 4.83 18.10
N ASP A 103 6.77 3.55 18.23
CA ASP A 103 7.32 2.72 17.16
C ASP A 103 6.25 1.95 16.39
N ASN A 104 5.01 1.97 16.89
CA ASN A 104 3.89 1.27 16.26
C ASN A 104 3.27 2.05 15.09
N GLY A 105 2.64 1.32 14.21
CA GLY A 105 1.92 1.81 13.05
C GLY A 105 1.67 0.68 12.06
N ILE A 106 1.24 1.02 10.86
CA ILE A 106 1.03 0.08 9.77
C ILE A 106 2.40 -0.45 9.32
N ILE A 107 2.57 -1.76 9.26
CA ILE A 107 3.82 -2.45 8.89
C ILE A 107 4.46 -1.85 7.63
N HIS A 108 3.64 -1.65 6.59
CA HIS A 108 4.12 -1.15 5.29
C HIS A 108 4.39 0.36 5.26
N VAL A 109 4.13 1.07 6.37
CA VAL A 109 4.56 2.44 6.62
C VAL A 109 5.81 2.42 7.49
N VAL A 110 5.77 1.75 8.63
CA VAL A 110 6.87 1.69 9.62
C VAL A 110 8.14 1.04 9.05
N GLY A 111 8.00 -0.01 8.24
CA GLY A 111 9.13 -0.72 7.65
C GLY A 111 10.07 0.19 6.87
N PRO A 112 9.62 0.88 5.82
CA PRO A 112 10.42 1.86 5.09
C PRO A 112 10.80 3.08 5.92
N GLU A 113 9.85 3.60 6.72
CA GLU A 113 10.02 4.79 7.54
C GLU A 113 11.17 4.68 8.54
N LYS A 114 11.39 3.49 9.11
CA LYS A 114 12.49 3.23 10.02
C LYS A 114 13.74 2.66 9.34
N ALA A 115 13.74 2.50 8.02
CA ALA A 115 14.76 1.78 7.25
C ALA A 115 14.97 0.32 7.72
N LEU A 116 13.89 -0.34 8.14
CA LEU A 116 13.85 -1.78 8.36
C LEU A 116 13.77 -2.56 7.03
N SER A 117 13.37 -1.86 5.98
CA SER A 117 13.35 -2.31 4.58
C SER A 117 14.39 -1.51 3.81
N LEU A 118 15.35 -2.20 3.20
CA LEU A 118 16.48 -1.61 2.50
C LEU A 118 16.59 -2.15 1.07
N PRO A 119 17.24 -1.42 0.15
CA PRO A 119 17.48 -1.89 -1.21
C PRO A 119 18.21 -3.24 -1.22
N GLY A 120 17.82 -4.09 -2.15
CA GLY A 120 18.44 -5.40 -2.35
C GLY A 120 17.94 -6.51 -1.43
N MET A 121 17.10 -6.22 -0.44
CA MET A 121 16.55 -7.22 0.47
C MET A 121 15.43 -8.05 -0.16
N THR A 122 15.24 -9.26 0.38
CA THR A 122 14.03 -10.08 0.24
C THR A 122 13.16 -9.92 1.49
N ILE A 123 11.91 -9.50 1.31
CA ILE A 123 11.00 -9.14 2.40
C ILE A 123 9.67 -9.87 2.23
N VAL A 124 9.19 -10.50 3.31
CA VAL A 124 7.89 -11.17 3.29
C VAL A 124 7.03 -10.79 4.51
N CYS A 125 5.73 -10.90 4.33
CA CYS A 125 4.73 -10.70 5.38
C CYS A 125 3.45 -11.49 5.02
N GLY A 126 2.66 -11.83 6.00
CA GLY A 126 1.32 -12.42 5.79
C GLY A 126 0.26 -11.44 5.27
N ASP A 127 0.66 -10.34 4.64
CA ASP A 127 -0.19 -9.33 4.03
C ASP A 127 0.18 -9.10 2.57
N SER A 128 -0.83 -8.98 1.70
CA SER A 128 -0.63 -8.80 0.26
C SER A 128 0.07 -7.49 -0.12
N HIS A 129 -0.10 -6.42 0.67
CA HIS A 129 0.53 -5.11 0.41
C HIS A 129 2.01 -5.03 0.83
N THR A 130 2.62 -6.16 1.15
CA THR A 130 4.08 -6.29 1.32
C THR A 130 4.84 -5.78 0.08
N SER A 131 4.23 -5.82 -1.11
CA SER A 131 4.75 -5.21 -2.34
C SER A 131 5.18 -3.75 -2.17
N THR A 132 4.64 -3.02 -1.20
CA THR A 132 5.01 -1.64 -0.84
C THR A 132 6.53 -1.46 -0.69
N HIS A 133 7.20 -2.44 -0.06
CA HIS A 133 8.64 -2.36 0.20
C HIS A 133 9.49 -2.46 -1.07
N GLY A 134 8.90 -2.84 -2.22
CA GLY A 134 9.57 -2.79 -3.51
C GLY A 134 9.93 -1.37 -3.96
N ALA A 135 9.29 -0.36 -3.41
CA ALA A 135 9.61 1.05 -3.67
C ALA A 135 11.04 1.46 -3.25
N VAL A 136 11.63 0.77 -2.29
CA VAL A 136 13.04 1.00 -1.91
C VAL A 136 14.01 0.11 -2.70
N GLY A 137 13.54 -0.66 -3.69
CA GLY A 137 14.36 -1.58 -4.47
C GLY A 137 14.58 -2.94 -3.79
N ALA A 138 13.58 -3.45 -3.09
CA ALA A 138 13.56 -4.79 -2.48
C ALA A 138 12.63 -5.74 -3.25
N ILE A 139 12.90 -7.05 -3.24
CA ILE A 139 11.88 -8.04 -3.60
C ILE A 139 11.00 -8.24 -2.37
N ALA A 140 9.76 -7.78 -2.47
CA ALA A 140 8.83 -7.80 -1.37
C ALA A 140 7.49 -8.44 -1.79
N MET A 141 7.04 -9.45 -1.05
CA MET A 141 5.85 -10.22 -1.43
C MET A 141 5.04 -10.69 -0.22
N GLY A 142 3.71 -10.68 -0.40
CA GLY A 142 2.78 -11.32 0.52
C GLY A 142 2.86 -12.84 0.43
N ILE A 143 2.80 -13.52 1.58
CA ILE A 143 2.88 -14.98 1.69
C ILE A 143 1.77 -15.54 2.57
N GLY A 144 1.45 -16.82 2.40
CA GLY A 144 0.47 -17.51 3.22
C GLY A 144 1.00 -17.86 4.62
N THR A 145 0.07 -18.14 5.55
CA THR A 145 0.40 -18.48 6.95
C THR A 145 1.36 -19.66 7.07
N SER A 146 1.21 -20.69 6.24
CA SER A 146 2.12 -21.84 6.23
C SER A 146 3.52 -21.46 5.79
N GLU A 147 3.63 -20.53 4.84
CA GLU A 147 4.93 -19.98 4.39
C GLU A 147 5.55 -19.09 5.48
N VAL A 148 4.74 -18.34 6.24
CA VAL A 148 5.23 -17.60 7.43
C VAL A 148 5.88 -18.57 8.42
N ALA A 149 5.24 -19.71 8.72
CA ALA A 149 5.81 -20.74 9.59
C ALA A 149 7.13 -21.29 9.03
N GLN A 150 7.20 -21.54 7.72
CA GLN A 150 8.42 -21.98 7.05
C GLN A 150 9.56 -20.97 7.19
N VAL A 151 9.29 -19.68 6.96
CA VAL A 151 10.30 -18.62 7.11
C VAL A 151 10.75 -18.46 8.56
N LEU A 152 9.83 -18.52 9.52
CA LEU A 152 10.18 -18.51 10.95
C LEU A 152 11.12 -19.67 11.32
N ALA A 153 10.89 -20.86 10.75
CA ALA A 153 11.67 -22.06 11.05
C ALA A 153 13.03 -22.13 10.34
N SER A 154 13.16 -21.55 9.14
CA SER A 154 14.34 -21.79 8.27
C SER A 154 14.94 -20.54 7.65
N GLN A 155 14.31 -19.40 7.77
CA GLN A 155 14.62 -18.15 7.05
C GLN A 155 14.59 -18.29 5.52
N CYS A 156 13.94 -19.33 5.01
CA CYS A 156 13.83 -19.62 3.58
C CYS A 156 12.37 -19.87 3.17
N ILE A 157 12.10 -19.66 1.88
CA ILE A 157 10.80 -19.94 1.26
C ILE A 157 11.01 -20.64 -0.09
N LEU A 158 10.06 -21.47 -0.49
CA LEU A 158 10.03 -22.09 -1.83
C LEU A 158 9.14 -21.26 -2.75
N GLN A 159 9.70 -20.70 -3.82
CA GLN A 159 8.96 -19.85 -4.77
C GLN A 159 9.33 -20.17 -6.21
N SER A 160 8.33 -20.22 -7.10
CA SER A 160 8.59 -20.22 -8.53
C SER A 160 9.00 -18.82 -8.98
N LYS A 161 10.07 -18.71 -9.75
CA LYS A 161 10.54 -17.42 -10.27
C LYS A 161 9.47 -16.83 -11.19
N PRO A 162 8.90 -15.66 -10.89
CA PRO A 162 7.93 -15.00 -11.77
C PRO A 162 8.62 -14.48 -13.03
N LYS A 163 7.83 -14.24 -14.07
CA LYS A 163 8.27 -13.47 -15.25
C LYS A 163 8.51 -12.02 -14.84
N THR A 164 9.26 -11.27 -15.65
CA THR A 164 9.55 -9.88 -15.43
C THR A 164 8.73 -8.97 -16.35
N MET A 165 8.16 -7.91 -15.80
CA MET A 165 7.44 -6.89 -16.56
C MET A 165 8.00 -5.52 -16.23
N ARG A 166 8.16 -4.66 -17.25
CA ARG A 166 8.52 -3.25 -17.06
C ARG A 166 7.37 -2.35 -17.44
N ILE A 167 7.01 -1.43 -16.55
CA ILE A 167 6.03 -0.39 -16.81
C ILE A 167 6.75 0.95 -16.76
N ASN A 168 6.89 1.59 -17.92
CA ASN A 168 7.47 2.91 -18.05
C ASN A 168 6.36 3.97 -18.00
N VAL A 169 6.57 5.03 -17.20
CA VAL A 169 5.75 6.25 -17.25
C VAL A 169 6.68 7.41 -17.57
N GLU A 170 6.57 7.92 -18.79
CA GLU A 170 7.43 8.98 -19.30
C GLU A 170 6.71 10.33 -19.32
N GLY A 171 7.45 11.40 -19.12
CA GLY A 171 6.94 12.77 -19.15
C GLY A 171 6.76 13.35 -17.75
N THR A 172 5.87 14.33 -17.63
CA THR A 172 5.59 15.05 -16.38
C THR A 172 4.12 14.94 -16.02
N LEU A 173 3.82 14.59 -14.79
CA LEU A 173 2.44 14.49 -14.30
C LEU A 173 1.76 15.86 -14.31
N PRO A 174 0.52 15.97 -14.81
CA PRO A 174 -0.26 17.21 -14.76
C PRO A 174 -0.54 17.65 -13.32
N LYS A 175 -0.74 18.95 -13.14
CA LYS A 175 -1.13 19.52 -11.85
C LYS A 175 -2.43 18.86 -11.33
N GLY A 176 -2.47 18.52 -10.06
CA GLY A 176 -3.62 17.88 -9.42
C GLY A 176 -3.60 16.36 -9.47
N THR A 177 -2.59 15.75 -10.11
CA THR A 177 -2.37 14.29 -10.11
C THR A 177 -1.32 13.87 -9.09
N THR A 178 -1.48 12.66 -8.58
CA THR A 178 -0.58 12.03 -7.60
C THR A 178 -0.19 10.63 -8.05
N ALA A 179 0.70 9.98 -7.31
CA ALA A 179 1.06 8.57 -7.56
C ALA A 179 -0.16 7.63 -7.51
N LYS A 180 -1.19 7.96 -6.71
CA LYS A 180 -2.45 7.19 -6.66
C LYS A 180 -3.17 7.23 -8.00
N ASP A 181 -3.20 8.39 -8.65
CA ASP A 181 -3.82 8.55 -9.97
C ASP A 181 -3.06 7.77 -11.03
N VAL A 182 -1.72 7.74 -10.95
CA VAL A 182 -0.86 6.90 -11.81
C VAL A 182 -1.21 5.42 -11.66
N ALA A 183 -1.31 4.92 -10.42
CA ALA A 183 -1.64 3.53 -10.16
C ALA A 183 -3.05 3.18 -10.67
N LEU A 184 -4.05 4.02 -10.38
CA LEU A 184 -5.43 3.81 -10.88
C LEU A 184 -5.51 3.86 -12.41
N TYR A 185 -4.72 4.73 -13.05
CA TYR A 185 -4.62 4.78 -14.51
C TYR A 185 -4.08 3.48 -15.07
N ILE A 186 -2.94 3.01 -14.57
CA ILE A 186 -2.31 1.76 -15.01
C ILE A 186 -3.29 0.58 -14.84
N MET A 187 -3.97 0.50 -13.68
CA MET A 187 -4.96 -0.56 -13.43
C MET A 187 -6.17 -0.50 -14.35
N ALA A 188 -6.63 0.69 -14.71
CA ALA A 188 -7.72 0.84 -15.67
C ALA A 188 -7.31 0.38 -17.09
N GLN A 189 -6.02 0.54 -17.47
CA GLN A 189 -5.51 0.09 -18.76
C GLN A 189 -5.17 -1.41 -18.80
N MET A 190 -4.65 -1.96 -17.70
CA MET A 190 -4.14 -3.33 -17.65
C MET A 190 -5.11 -4.33 -17.02
N THR A 191 -6.18 -3.87 -16.39
CA THR A 191 -7.10 -4.63 -15.54
C THR A 191 -6.46 -5.14 -14.23
N THR A 192 -7.26 -5.71 -13.35
CA THR A 192 -6.81 -6.29 -12.06
C THR A 192 -6.03 -7.60 -12.20
N SER A 193 -5.89 -8.14 -13.40
CA SER A 193 -5.13 -9.36 -13.69
C SER A 193 -3.97 -9.15 -14.67
N GLY A 194 -3.74 -7.91 -15.13
CA GLY A 194 -2.80 -7.59 -16.21
C GLY A 194 -1.34 -7.88 -15.93
N ALA A 195 -0.97 -8.03 -14.65
CA ALA A 195 0.37 -8.36 -14.19
C ALA A 195 0.46 -9.73 -13.48
N THR A 196 -0.56 -10.59 -13.63
CA THR A 196 -0.57 -11.92 -12.99
C THR A 196 0.61 -12.76 -13.50
N GLY A 197 1.38 -13.29 -12.55
CA GLY A 197 2.59 -14.09 -12.84
C GLY A 197 3.85 -13.28 -13.11
N TYR A 198 3.79 -11.96 -12.96
CA TYR A 198 4.95 -11.07 -13.16
C TYR A 198 5.41 -10.43 -11.84
N ALA A 199 6.73 -10.20 -11.77
CA ALA A 199 7.32 -9.16 -10.93
C ALA A 199 7.42 -7.89 -11.80
N VAL A 200 6.84 -6.78 -11.33
CA VAL A 200 6.78 -5.52 -12.08
C VAL A 200 7.90 -4.59 -11.63
N GLU A 201 8.65 -4.03 -12.58
CA GLU A 201 9.57 -2.91 -12.38
C GLU A 201 8.95 -1.64 -12.96
N TYR A 202 8.74 -0.62 -12.12
CA TYR A 202 8.32 0.69 -12.58
C TYR A 202 9.52 1.55 -12.93
N ALA A 203 9.47 2.18 -14.09
CA ALA A 203 10.54 3.02 -14.62
C ALA A 203 9.98 4.21 -15.40
N GLY A 204 10.87 5.00 -16.02
CA GLY A 204 10.49 6.19 -16.75
C GLY A 204 10.76 7.48 -15.98
N SER A 205 10.72 8.61 -16.69
CA SER A 205 11.06 9.93 -16.13
C SER A 205 10.08 10.36 -15.04
N ALA A 206 8.79 10.11 -15.20
CA ALA A 206 7.79 10.44 -14.19
C ALA A 206 8.00 9.65 -12.88
N ILE A 207 8.41 8.36 -12.96
CA ILE A 207 8.70 7.54 -11.79
C ILE A 207 9.97 8.00 -11.08
N ARG A 208 11.04 8.34 -11.85
CA ARG A 208 12.28 8.88 -11.26
C ARG A 208 12.07 10.20 -10.53
N ASN A 209 11.19 11.06 -11.05
CA ASN A 209 10.84 12.35 -10.44
C ASN A 209 9.80 12.24 -9.29
N MET A 210 9.25 11.07 -9.06
CA MET A 210 8.27 10.84 -8.00
C MET A 210 8.97 10.83 -6.64
N SER A 211 8.32 11.41 -5.63
CA SER A 211 8.76 11.32 -4.23
C SER A 211 8.81 9.87 -3.75
N MET A 212 9.49 9.64 -2.64
CA MET A 212 9.55 8.30 -2.06
C MET A 212 8.17 7.81 -1.62
N GLU A 213 7.36 8.67 -1.03
CA GLU A 213 5.99 8.36 -0.60
C GLU A 213 5.10 8.00 -1.81
N GLY A 214 5.25 8.71 -2.91
CA GLY A 214 4.57 8.39 -4.17
C GLY A 214 4.99 7.02 -4.73
N ARG A 215 6.30 6.69 -4.68
CA ARG A 215 6.81 5.38 -5.07
C ARG A 215 6.27 4.26 -4.17
N LEU A 216 6.16 4.50 -2.87
CA LEU A 216 5.56 3.57 -1.92
C LEU A 216 4.07 3.31 -2.23
N THR A 217 3.32 4.33 -2.62
CA THR A 217 1.92 4.21 -3.08
C THR A 217 1.82 3.37 -4.34
N LEU A 218 2.69 3.59 -5.33
CA LEU A 218 2.69 2.86 -6.60
C LEU A 218 3.03 1.38 -6.39
N SER A 219 4.11 1.09 -5.65
CA SER A 219 4.50 -0.29 -5.32
C SER A 219 3.45 -1.00 -4.47
N ASN A 220 2.78 -0.30 -3.54
CA ASN A 220 1.68 -0.82 -2.73
C ASN A 220 0.55 -1.36 -3.61
N LEU A 221 0.15 -0.61 -4.63
CA LEU A 221 -0.99 -0.94 -5.49
C LEU A 221 -0.65 -1.97 -6.59
N SER A 222 0.60 -2.39 -6.71
CA SER A 222 1.02 -3.39 -7.71
C SER A 222 0.28 -4.72 -7.56
N ILE A 223 0.03 -5.15 -6.33
CA ILE A 223 -0.70 -6.40 -6.06
C ILE A 223 -2.14 -6.37 -6.60
N GLU A 224 -2.73 -5.20 -6.75
CA GLU A 224 -4.10 -5.04 -7.26
C GLU A 224 -4.20 -5.31 -8.78
N MET A 225 -3.06 -5.44 -9.48
CA MET A 225 -2.97 -5.93 -10.86
C MET A 225 -2.60 -7.41 -10.94
N GLY A 226 -2.55 -8.11 -9.80
CA GLY A 226 -2.13 -9.51 -9.72
C GLY A 226 -0.62 -9.72 -9.76
N SER A 227 0.20 -8.66 -9.68
CA SER A 227 1.65 -8.80 -9.70
C SER A 227 2.19 -9.48 -8.44
N ARG A 228 3.29 -10.21 -8.57
CA ARG A 228 3.95 -10.86 -7.44
C ARG A 228 4.76 -9.88 -6.59
N ALA A 229 5.33 -8.85 -7.22
CA ALA A 229 6.09 -7.77 -6.60
C ALA A 229 6.02 -6.53 -7.47
N GLY A 230 6.22 -5.35 -6.87
CA GLY A 230 6.30 -4.08 -7.60
C GLY A 230 7.53 -3.31 -7.14
N LEU A 231 8.58 -3.28 -7.99
CA LEU A 231 9.89 -2.75 -7.67
C LEU A 231 10.12 -1.39 -8.34
N ILE A 232 10.90 -0.54 -7.68
CA ILE A 232 11.48 0.67 -8.25
C ILE A 232 12.97 0.65 -7.95
N ALA A 233 13.80 0.87 -8.97
CA ALA A 233 15.25 0.88 -8.78
C ALA A 233 15.65 1.99 -7.79
N PRO A 234 16.49 1.67 -6.78
CA PRO A 234 16.90 2.64 -5.77
C PRO A 234 17.81 3.70 -6.40
N ASP A 235 17.52 4.97 -6.14
CA ASP A 235 18.26 6.13 -6.65
C ASP A 235 18.51 7.15 -5.53
N GLU A 236 18.98 8.34 -5.90
CA GLU A 236 19.27 9.40 -4.93
C GLU A 236 18.06 9.80 -4.08
N THR A 237 16.83 9.69 -4.62
CA THR A 237 15.58 9.92 -3.87
C THR A 237 15.43 8.85 -2.77
N THR A 238 15.70 7.59 -3.11
CA THR A 238 15.66 6.48 -2.16
C THR A 238 16.75 6.63 -1.09
N PHE A 239 17.97 6.99 -1.50
CA PHE A 239 19.07 7.16 -0.56
C PHE A 239 18.83 8.34 0.39
N ALA A 240 18.36 9.48 -0.12
CA ALA A 240 17.99 10.62 0.70
C ALA A 240 16.89 10.29 1.71
N TYR A 241 15.88 9.49 1.32
CA TYR A 241 14.81 9.04 2.19
C TYR A 241 15.30 8.13 3.31
N LEU A 242 16.24 7.21 3.04
CA LEU A 242 16.74 6.23 4.01
C LEU A 242 17.82 6.79 4.94
N LYS A 243 18.57 7.82 4.48
CA LYS A 243 19.73 8.36 5.22
C LYS A 243 19.34 8.88 6.60
N GLY A 244 20.07 8.42 7.61
CA GLY A 244 19.89 8.88 9.00
C GLY A 244 18.70 8.27 9.74
N ARG A 245 17.91 7.39 9.11
CA ARG A 245 16.84 6.67 9.79
C ARG A 245 17.38 5.66 10.79
N GLU A 246 16.54 5.26 11.74
CA GLU A 246 16.92 4.50 12.94
C GLU A 246 17.74 3.24 12.62
N TYR A 247 17.28 2.44 11.65
CA TYR A 247 17.88 1.16 11.24
C TYR A 247 18.70 1.26 9.94
N ALA A 248 18.90 2.44 9.38
CA ALA A 248 19.78 2.62 8.23
C ALA A 248 21.25 2.37 8.64
N PRO A 249 22.08 1.83 7.73
CA PRO A 249 23.53 1.80 7.93
C PRO A 249 24.07 3.18 8.29
N LYS A 250 25.17 3.24 9.05
CA LYS A 250 25.72 4.49 9.56
C LYS A 250 27.20 4.63 9.20
N GLY A 251 27.64 5.89 9.02
CA GLY A 251 29.05 6.18 8.71
C GLY A 251 29.56 5.46 7.48
N ALA A 252 30.72 4.82 7.56
CA ALA A 252 31.32 4.10 6.43
C ALA A 252 30.48 2.92 5.90
N ASP A 253 29.62 2.33 6.73
CA ASP A 253 28.73 1.25 6.29
C ASP A 253 27.58 1.80 5.42
N TRP A 254 27.17 3.05 5.64
CA TRP A 254 26.24 3.75 4.76
C TRP A 254 26.83 3.94 3.36
N ASP A 255 28.06 4.43 3.29
CA ASP A 255 28.71 4.71 2.00
C ASP A 255 28.90 3.41 1.20
N LYS A 256 29.33 2.33 1.84
CA LYS A 256 29.43 0.99 1.22
C LYS A 256 28.05 0.49 0.75
N ALA A 257 27.02 0.65 1.58
CA ALA A 257 25.67 0.22 1.21
C ALA A 257 25.16 0.96 -0.02
N VAL A 258 25.35 2.28 -0.09
CA VAL A 258 24.95 3.09 -1.26
C VAL A 258 25.72 2.66 -2.52
N GLU A 259 27.01 2.35 -2.44
CA GLU A 259 27.78 1.82 -3.57
C GLU A 259 27.18 0.50 -4.10
N GLU A 260 26.80 -0.43 -3.21
CA GLU A 260 26.14 -1.68 -3.61
C GLU A 260 24.72 -1.44 -4.14
N TRP A 261 23.92 -0.56 -3.52
CA TRP A 261 22.58 -0.26 -3.96
C TRP A 261 22.53 0.38 -5.36
N ARG A 262 23.54 1.18 -5.73
CA ARG A 262 23.67 1.75 -7.09
C ARG A 262 23.83 0.69 -8.18
N LYS A 263 24.30 -0.51 -7.84
CA LYS A 263 24.44 -1.64 -8.78
C LYS A 263 23.12 -2.35 -9.07
N LEU A 264 22.07 -2.06 -8.31
CA LEU A 264 20.78 -2.74 -8.43
C LEU A 264 19.93 -2.30 -9.63
N TYR A 265 20.28 -1.19 -10.31
CA TYR A 265 19.59 -0.83 -11.55
C TYR A 265 19.60 -1.99 -12.56
N SER A 266 18.50 -2.14 -13.29
CA SER A 266 18.48 -3.04 -14.45
C SER A 266 19.54 -2.64 -15.45
N ASP A 267 20.28 -3.63 -15.98
CA ASP A 267 21.33 -3.38 -16.96
C ASP A 267 20.73 -2.78 -18.25
N PRO A 268 21.47 -1.97 -19.01
CA PRO A 268 20.93 -1.33 -20.21
C PRO A 268 20.45 -2.32 -21.28
N ASP A 269 21.02 -3.54 -21.30
CA ASP A 269 20.67 -4.63 -22.21
C ASP A 269 19.79 -5.71 -21.56
N ALA A 270 19.26 -5.44 -20.34
CA ALA A 270 18.32 -6.32 -19.67
C ALA A 270 17.04 -6.50 -20.51
N LYS A 271 16.53 -7.72 -20.58
CA LYS A 271 15.30 -8.03 -21.30
C LYS A 271 14.19 -8.36 -20.29
N PHE A 272 13.04 -7.76 -20.51
CA PHE A 272 11.82 -8.08 -19.79
C PHE A 272 10.92 -8.97 -20.65
N ASP A 273 10.15 -9.86 -20.03
CA ASP A 273 9.17 -10.69 -20.73
C ASP A 273 8.02 -9.85 -21.31
N LYS A 274 7.73 -8.70 -20.68
CA LYS A 274 6.74 -7.73 -21.14
C LYS A 274 7.16 -6.31 -20.78
N GLU A 275 7.01 -5.38 -21.72
CA GLU A 275 7.18 -3.95 -21.49
C GLU A 275 5.95 -3.17 -21.92
N VAL A 276 5.57 -2.16 -21.15
CA VAL A 276 4.47 -1.23 -21.41
C VAL A 276 4.95 0.18 -21.13
N THR A 277 4.56 1.15 -21.95
CA THR A 277 4.91 2.56 -21.78
C THR A 277 3.67 3.42 -21.82
N TYR A 278 3.53 4.30 -20.83
CA TYR A 278 2.47 5.30 -20.72
C TYR A 278 3.07 6.70 -20.70
N LYS A 279 2.29 7.68 -21.15
CA LYS A 279 2.64 9.10 -21.07
C LYS A 279 2.04 9.68 -19.80
N ALA A 280 2.84 10.38 -19.01
CA ALA A 280 2.39 11.00 -17.77
C ALA A 280 1.33 12.09 -18.02
N GLU A 281 1.42 12.78 -19.16
CA GLU A 281 0.50 13.84 -19.56
C GLU A 281 -0.94 13.34 -19.80
N ASP A 282 -1.12 12.06 -20.09
CA ASP A 282 -2.44 11.43 -20.30
C ASP A 282 -3.13 11.08 -18.97
N ILE A 283 -2.46 11.28 -17.83
CA ILE A 283 -2.97 10.91 -16.51
C ILE A 283 -3.63 12.11 -15.84
N ALA A 284 -4.95 12.09 -15.77
CA ALA A 284 -5.74 13.03 -14.99
C ALA A 284 -6.03 12.50 -13.57
N PRO A 285 -6.54 13.33 -12.61
CA PRO A 285 -7.09 12.83 -11.36
C PRO A 285 -8.14 11.75 -11.61
N ARG A 286 -8.08 10.63 -10.88
CA ARG A 286 -8.90 9.44 -11.16
C ARG A 286 -9.75 9.02 -9.98
N ILE A 287 -10.87 8.38 -10.32
CA ILE A 287 -11.80 7.76 -9.38
C ILE A 287 -12.24 6.39 -9.89
N THR A 288 -12.64 5.50 -8.99
CA THR A 288 -13.27 4.23 -9.39
C THR A 288 -14.80 4.35 -9.41
N TYR A 289 -15.44 3.61 -10.33
CA TYR A 289 -16.90 3.55 -10.43
C TYR A 289 -17.47 2.17 -10.07
N GLY A 290 -16.62 1.17 -9.92
CA GLY A 290 -17.03 -0.21 -9.67
C GLY A 290 -16.49 -0.76 -8.35
N THR A 291 -16.52 -2.07 -8.23
CA THR A 291 -16.12 -2.82 -7.02
C THR A 291 -14.72 -3.42 -7.11
N ASN A 292 -13.87 -2.88 -7.96
CA ASN A 292 -12.45 -3.21 -8.06
C ASN A 292 -11.65 -1.99 -8.55
N PRO A 293 -10.33 -1.91 -8.29
CA PRO A 293 -9.51 -0.76 -8.66
C PRO A 293 -9.33 -0.58 -10.19
N GLY A 294 -9.53 -1.62 -10.99
CA GLY A 294 -9.45 -1.55 -12.46
C GLY A 294 -10.68 -0.88 -13.10
N ALA A 295 -11.80 -0.78 -12.38
CA ALA A 295 -12.95 -0.04 -12.82
C ALA A 295 -12.79 1.47 -12.53
N GLY A 296 -11.82 2.11 -13.19
CA GLY A 296 -11.41 3.49 -12.95
C GLY A 296 -11.57 4.37 -14.18
N ILE A 297 -11.95 5.64 -13.96
CA ILE A 297 -12.09 6.70 -14.98
C ILE A 297 -11.37 7.97 -14.52
N ALA A 298 -11.07 8.89 -15.44
CA ALA A 298 -10.71 10.24 -15.06
C ALA A 298 -11.94 10.94 -14.41
N ILE A 299 -11.69 11.84 -13.47
CA ILE A 299 -12.77 12.44 -12.66
C ILE A 299 -13.76 13.27 -13.49
N ASP A 300 -13.32 13.78 -14.64
CA ASP A 300 -14.11 14.56 -15.60
C ASP A 300 -14.78 13.70 -16.69
N GLU A 301 -14.48 12.40 -16.73
CA GLU A 301 -15.15 11.43 -17.62
C GLU A 301 -16.46 10.89 -17.05
N CYS A 302 -17.22 10.20 -17.91
CA CYS A 302 -18.40 9.44 -17.54
C CYS A 302 -18.07 7.94 -17.42
N ILE A 303 -18.84 7.22 -16.60
CA ILE A 303 -18.86 5.77 -16.60
C ILE A 303 -19.08 5.28 -18.03
N PRO A 304 -18.40 4.24 -18.53
CA PRO A 304 -18.63 3.69 -19.87
C PRO A 304 -20.11 3.41 -20.14
N SER A 305 -20.56 3.66 -21.36
CA SER A 305 -21.91 3.27 -21.78
C SER A 305 -22.00 1.74 -21.91
N LEU A 306 -23.19 1.18 -21.77
CA LEU A 306 -23.39 -0.27 -21.86
C LEU A 306 -23.02 -0.83 -23.25
N GLU A 307 -23.19 -0.01 -24.29
CA GLU A 307 -22.85 -0.36 -25.66
C GLU A 307 -21.35 -0.49 -25.90
N SER A 308 -20.54 0.24 -25.10
CA SER A 308 -19.06 0.19 -25.19
C SER A 308 -18.46 -1.02 -24.48
N ILE A 309 -19.25 -1.76 -23.70
CA ILE A 309 -18.80 -2.92 -22.93
C ILE A 309 -18.92 -4.20 -23.79
N PRO A 310 -17.85 -5.03 -23.89
CA PRO A 310 -17.96 -6.33 -24.53
C PRO A 310 -19.10 -7.17 -23.95
N GLU A 311 -19.80 -7.94 -24.79
CA GLU A 311 -20.96 -8.72 -24.35
C GLU A 311 -20.65 -9.66 -23.18
N ALA A 312 -19.47 -10.28 -23.22
CA ALA A 312 -19.00 -11.20 -22.16
C ALA A 312 -18.86 -10.51 -20.79
N ASP A 313 -18.60 -9.19 -20.76
CA ASP A 313 -18.31 -8.42 -19.53
C ASP A 313 -19.53 -7.64 -19.02
N LYS A 314 -20.61 -7.54 -19.81
CA LYS A 314 -21.80 -6.74 -19.46
C LYS A 314 -22.44 -7.14 -18.14
N ALA A 315 -22.57 -8.44 -17.87
CA ALA A 315 -23.17 -8.92 -16.62
C ALA A 315 -22.36 -8.49 -15.40
N GLN A 316 -21.04 -8.62 -15.46
CA GLN A 316 -20.14 -8.18 -14.39
C GLN A 316 -20.17 -6.65 -14.23
N PHE A 317 -20.13 -5.91 -15.33
CA PHE A 317 -20.21 -4.45 -15.34
C PHE A 317 -21.50 -3.95 -14.68
N LEU A 318 -22.66 -4.48 -15.08
CA LEU A 318 -23.94 -4.12 -14.49
C LEU A 318 -24.03 -4.51 -13.02
N GLY A 319 -23.50 -5.67 -12.62
CA GLY A 319 -23.47 -6.08 -11.21
C GLY A 319 -22.63 -5.17 -10.33
N MET A 320 -21.50 -4.66 -10.84
CA MET A 320 -20.70 -3.65 -10.13
C MET A 320 -21.47 -2.33 -9.96
N LEU A 321 -22.13 -1.85 -11.02
CA LEU A 321 -22.88 -0.59 -10.98
C LEU A 321 -24.12 -0.69 -10.09
N ASP A 322 -24.81 -1.82 -10.11
CA ASP A 322 -25.96 -2.07 -9.22
C ASP A 322 -25.55 -1.96 -7.76
N TYR A 323 -24.45 -2.64 -7.36
CA TYR A 323 -23.91 -2.52 -6.01
C TYR A 323 -23.52 -1.07 -5.66
N MET A 324 -22.85 -0.37 -6.56
CA MET A 324 -22.42 1.01 -6.38
C MET A 324 -23.57 2.00 -6.49
N GLN A 325 -24.77 1.58 -6.94
CA GLN A 325 -25.93 2.42 -7.24
C GLN A 325 -25.60 3.53 -8.27
N PHE A 326 -24.80 3.18 -9.27
CA PHE A 326 -24.46 4.04 -10.40
C PHE A 326 -25.11 3.51 -11.68
N LYS A 327 -25.06 4.31 -12.75
CA LYS A 327 -25.66 3.96 -14.06
C LYS A 327 -24.60 4.05 -15.17
N PRO A 328 -24.70 3.22 -16.22
CA PRO A 328 -23.90 3.41 -17.43
C PRO A 328 -24.04 4.86 -17.96
N GLY A 329 -22.93 5.45 -18.41
CA GLY A 329 -22.91 6.82 -18.91
C GLY A 329 -23.02 7.93 -17.85
N GLN A 330 -23.14 7.58 -16.56
CA GLN A 330 -23.26 8.57 -15.48
C GLN A 330 -21.93 9.31 -15.28
N LYS A 331 -22.00 10.64 -15.12
CA LYS A 331 -20.92 11.45 -14.60
C LYS A 331 -20.90 11.36 -13.07
N LEU A 332 -19.74 11.01 -12.49
CA LEU A 332 -19.64 10.86 -11.04
C LEU A 332 -19.30 12.16 -10.31
N GLU A 333 -18.65 13.13 -10.98
CA GLU A 333 -18.43 14.45 -10.41
C GLU A 333 -19.77 15.08 -10.01
N GLY A 334 -19.86 15.62 -8.78
CA GLY A 334 -21.09 16.14 -8.20
C GLY A 334 -21.95 15.11 -7.45
N THR A 335 -21.58 13.82 -7.45
CA THR A 335 -22.27 12.80 -6.65
C THR A 335 -22.05 13.04 -5.16
N PRO A 336 -23.08 13.11 -4.30
CA PRO A 336 -22.93 13.26 -2.86
C PRO A 336 -22.13 12.13 -2.23
N VAL A 337 -21.25 12.49 -1.29
CA VAL A 337 -20.48 11.54 -0.48
C VAL A 337 -20.87 11.66 0.99
N ASP A 338 -20.91 10.53 1.69
CA ASP A 338 -21.23 10.47 3.12
C ASP A 338 -19.96 10.40 3.97
N TYR A 339 -18.91 9.71 3.46
CA TYR A 339 -17.67 9.46 4.17
C TYR A 339 -16.45 9.83 3.30
N CYS A 340 -15.44 10.38 3.94
CA CYS A 340 -14.12 10.62 3.37
C CYS A 340 -13.06 9.94 4.24
N PHE A 341 -12.19 9.15 3.61
CA PHE A 341 -11.11 8.44 4.30
C PHE A 341 -9.75 8.78 3.69
N LEU A 342 -8.88 9.36 4.51
CA LEU A 342 -7.45 9.52 4.23
C LEU A 342 -6.65 8.62 5.16
N GLY A 343 -5.88 7.69 4.61
CA GLY A 343 -5.10 6.76 5.42
C GLY A 343 -4.68 5.51 4.66
N ALA A 344 -4.57 4.41 5.38
CA ALA A 344 -4.08 3.11 4.93
C ALA A 344 -2.57 3.08 4.63
N CYS A 345 -2.04 1.88 4.34
CA CYS A 345 -0.65 1.73 3.89
C CYS A 345 -0.38 2.36 2.53
N THR A 346 -1.41 2.67 1.74
CA THR A 346 -1.31 3.41 0.48
C THR A 346 -0.98 4.88 0.68
N ASN A 347 -1.79 5.60 1.47
CA ASN A 347 -1.79 7.07 1.58
C ASN A 347 -1.95 7.55 3.02
N GLY A 348 -1.23 6.95 3.95
CA GLY A 348 -1.17 7.36 5.36
C GLY A 348 0.16 8.02 5.75
N ARG A 349 0.92 8.58 4.79
CA ARG A 349 2.24 9.18 4.99
C ARG A 349 2.16 10.70 5.06
N ILE A 350 3.22 11.35 5.51
CA ILE A 350 3.22 12.79 5.74
C ILE A 350 2.89 13.60 4.48
N GLU A 351 3.34 13.18 3.29
CA GLU A 351 3.02 13.88 2.04
C GLU A 351 1.53 13.87 1.71
N ASP A 352 0.84 12.77 2.05
CA ASP A 352 -0.60 12.64 1.84
C ASP A 352 -1.36 13.67 2.69
N PHE A 353 -0.93 13.88 3.94
CA PHE A 353 -1.49 14.88 4.83
C PHE A 353 -1.14 16.31 4.41
N ARG A 354 0.09 16.55 3.90
CA ARG A 354 0.46 17.85 3.32
C ARG A 354 -0.40 18.17 2.10
N ALA A 355 -0.60 17.19 1.20
CA ALA A 355 -1.46 17.33 0.03
C ALA A 355 -2.91 17.63 0.43
N PHE A 356 -3.47 16.86 1.37
CA PHE A 356 -4.82 17.08 1.89
C PHE A 356 -4.95 18.48 2.53
N ALA A 357 -4.02 18.84 3.42
CA ALA A 357 -4.02 20.14 4.11
C ALA A 357 -3.93 21.33 3.12
N SER A 358 -3.18 21.18 2.03
CA SER A 358 -3.07 22.23 1.00
C SER A 358 -4.40 22.58 0.34
N VAL A 359 -5.32 21.61 0.23
CA VAL A 359 -6.65 21.81 -0.36
C VAL A 359 -7.62 22.39 0.65
N VAL A 360 -7.57 21.93 1.93
CA VAL A 360 -8.58 22.30 2.95
C VAL A 360 -8.24 23.56 3.72
N LYS A 361 -7.01 24.06 3.63
CA LYS A 361 -6.55 25.26 4.36
C LYS A 361 -7.45 26.47 4.05
N GLY A 362 -7.99 27.07 5.12
CA GLY A 362 -8.89 28.22 5.02
C GLY A 362 -10.33 27.89 4.57
N LYS A 363 -10.66 26.61 4.45
CA LYS A 363 -12.00 26.13 4.08
C LYS A 363 -12.59 25.29 5.21
N LYS A 364 -13.85 24.89 5.08
CA LYS A 364 -14.55 24.04 6.05
C LYS A 364 -14.98 22.73 5.43
N LYS A 365 -14.93 21.68 6.21
CA LYS A 365 -15.52 20.37 5.88
C LYS A 365 -17.02 20.54 5.67
N ALA A 366 -17.57 19.88 4.66
CA ALA A 366 -19.02 19.86 4.43
C ALA A 366 -19.74 19.16 5.58
N GLU A 367 -20.91 19.70 5.98
CA GLU A 367 -21.68 19.21 7.14
C GLU A 367 -22.16 17.76 6.98
N ASN A 368 -22.48 17.38 5.76
CA ASN A 368 -22.94 16.02 5.42
C ASN A 368 -21.83 14.95 5.45
N VAL A 369 -20.55 15.34 5.59
CA VAL A 369 -19.42 14.42 5.48
C VAL A 369 -18.88 14.04 6.85
N VAL A 370 -18.74 12.72 7.07
CA VAL A 370 -17.90 12.16 8.13
C VAL A 370 -16.51 11.90 7.55
N ALA A 371 -15.46 12.46 8.14
CA ALA A 371 -14.11 12.33 7.64
C ALA A 371 -13.18 11.65 8.67
N TRP A 372 -12.50 10.59 8.24
CA TRP A 372 -11.48 9.90 9.03
C TRP A 372 -10.10 10.14 8.43
N LEU A 373 -9.27 10.89 9.15
CA LEU A 373 -7.89 11.20 8.77
C LEU A 373 -6.96 10.40 9.69
N VAL A 374 -6.39 9.31 9.15
CA VAL A 374 -5.71 8.27 9.93
C VAL A 374 -4.25 8.16 9.50
N PRO A 375 -3.28 8.65 10.30
CA PRO A 375 -1.86 8.50 10.02
C PRO A 375 -1.45 7.03 9.98
N GLY A 376 -0.46 6.70 9.15
CA GLY A 376 0.03 5.34 9.03
C GLY A 376 0.96 4.90 10.16
N SER A 377 1.52 5.86 10.94
CA SER A 377 2.41 5.57 12.07
C SER A 377 2.37 6.70 13.10
N TRP A 378 2.88 6.41 14.30
CA TRP A 378 3.06 7.43 15.33
C TRP A 378 4.08 8.50 14.93
N LEU A 379 5.08 8.15 14.11
CA LEU A 379 6.03 9.12 13.59
C LEU A 379 5.36 10.07 12.60
N VAL A 380 4.55 9.57 11.67
CA VAL A 380 3.76 10.41 10.76
C VAL A 380 2.83 11.32 11.56
N ARG A 381 2.15 10.80 12.59
CA ARG A 381 1.31 11.63 13.46
C ARG A 381 2.09 12.74 14.13
N GLN A 382 3.30 12.45 14.60
CA GLN A 382 4.16 13.47 15.21
C GLN A 382 4.59 14.53 14.18
N GLN A 383 4.97 14.13 12.96
CA GLN A 383 5.30 15.05 11.88
C GLN A 383 4.12 15.99 11.51
N ILE A 384 2.89 15.45 11.49
CA ILE A 384 1.68 16.26 11.27
C ILE A 384 1.55 17.36 12.32
N ILE A 385 1.84 17.05 13.60
CA ILE A 385 1.80 18.01 14.70
C ILE A 385 2.96 19.01 14.59
N ASP A 386 4.17 18.53 14.37
CA ASP A 386 5.37 19.36 14.30
C ASP A 386 5.31 20.39 13.14
N GLU A 387 4.63 20.02 12.03
CA GLU A 387 4.41 20.89 10.89
C GLU A 387 3.15 21.79 11.04
N GLY A 388 2.39 21.65 12.13
CA GLY A 388 1.16 22.42 12.38
C GLY A 388 0.01 22.06 11.43
N ILE A 389 0.09 20.91 10.75
CA ILE A 389 -0.98 20.42 9.86
C ILE A 389 -2.23 20.07 10.68
N ASP A 390 -2.06 19.53 11.88
CA ASP A 390 -3.16 19.24 12.82
C ASP A 390 -4.06 20.46 13.07
N LYS A 391 -3.48 21.65 13.22
CA LYS A 391 -4.22 22.91 13.40
C LYS A 391 -5.00 23.30 12.15
N ILE A 392 -4.39 23.14 10.96
CA ILE A 392 -5.09 23.38 9.67
C ILE A 392 -6.30 22.45 9.55
N LEU A 393 -6.14 21.18 9.91
CA LEU A 393 -7.21 20.19 9.87
C LEU A 393 -8.31 20.50 10.89
N GLU A 394 -7.96 20.84 12.13
CA GLU A 394 -8.89 21.22 13.18
C GLU A 394 -9.68 22.50 12.82
N GLU A 395 -9.00 23.54 12.33
CA GLU A 395 -9.64 24.75 11.83
C GLU A 395 -10.61 24.47 10.68
N ALA A 396 -10.32 23.51 9.83
CA ALA A 396 -11.20 23.08 8.76
C ALA A 396 -12.35 22.15 9.24
N GLY A 397 -12.37 21.73 10.50
CA GLY A 397 -13.41 20.88 11.09
C GLY A 397 -13.15 19.38 10.90
N PHE A 398 -11.88 18.99 10.72
CA PHE A 398 -11.45 17.59 10.65
C PHE A 398 -10.86 17.11 11.96
N GLU A 399 -11.02 15.82 12.24
CA GLU A 399 -10.40 15.15 13.38
C GLU A 399 -9.20 14.31 12.90
N LEU A 400 -8.03 14.55 13.50
CA LEU A 400 -6.85 13.71 13.30
C LEU A 400 -6.91 12.51 14.24
N ARG A 401 -7.02 11.32 13.70
CA ARG A 401 -7.13 10.07 14.44
C ARG A 401 -5.78 9.49 14.84
N LEU A 402 -5.80 8.36 15.55
CA LEU A 402 -4.61 7.60 15.91
C LEU A 402 -4.18 6.65 14.81
N PRO A 403 -2.87 6.31 14.71
CA PRO A 403 -2.35 5.43 13.66
C PRO A 403 -3.00 4.04 13.65
N SER A 404 -3.52 3.61 12.50
CA SER A 404 -4.23 2.34 12.33
C SER A 404 -4.47 2.06 10.83
N CYS A 405 -4.80 0.81 10.48
CA CYS A 405 -5.41 0.48 9.19
C CYS A 405 -6.84 1.03 9.08
N SER A 406 -7.54 1.24 10.21
CA SER A 406 -8.86 1.87 10.29
C SER A 406 -9.85 1.27 9.28
N SER A 407 -10.60 2.13 8.59
CA SER A 407 -11.62 1.73 7.61
C SER A 407 -11.07 1.06 6.35
N CYS A 408 -9.75 0.99 6.14
CA CYS A 408 -9.21 0.32 4.95
C CYS A 408 -9.63 -1.16 4.85
N LEU A 409 -9.76 -1.85 5.99
CA LEU A 409 -10.19 -3.25 6.07
C LEU A 409 -11.44 -3.45 6.92
N ALA A 410 -11.82 -2.46 7.73
CA ALA A 410 -12.97 -2.49 8.63
C ALA A 410 -12.96 -3.68 9.63
N MET A 411 -11.78 -4.12 10.06
CA MET A 411 -11.59 -5.12 11.12
C MET A 411 -11.65 -4.52 12.55
N ASN A 412 -11.72 -3.20 12.64
CA ASN A 412 -11.83 -2.41 13.84
C ASN A 412 -13.19 -1.66 13.86
N PRO A 413 -13.47 -0.79 14.86
CA PRO A 413 -14.74 -0.06 14.94
C PRO A 413 -15.04 0.90 13.77
N ASP A 414 -14.02 1.31 12.99
CA ASP A 414 -14.17 2.27 11.90
C ASP A 414 -14.82 1.63 10.66
N LYS A 415 -16.14 1.46 10.70
CA LYS A 415 -16.93 0.86 9.62
C LYS A 415 -17.85 1.89 8.99
N VAL A 416 -17.83 1.97 7.68
CA VAL A 416 -18.82 2.75 6.92
C VAL A 416 -20.16 2.00 6.95
N PRO A 417 -21.27 2.66 7.34
CA PRO A 417 -22.58 2.01 7.40
C PRO A 417 -23.07 1.56 6.02
N ALA A 418 -23.95 0.56 6.00
CA ALA A 418 -24.59 0.05 4.80
C ALA A 418 -25.32 1.17 4.03
N GLY A 419 -25.23 1.13 2.70
CA GLY A 419 -25.85 2.10 1.80
C GLY A 419 -25.12 3.45 1.69
N LYS A 420 -24.13 3.72 2.55
CA LYS A 420 -23.36 4.97 2.50
C LYS A 420 -22.24 4.91 1.46
N LEU A 421 -21.95 6.07 0.85
CA LEU A 421 -20.88 6.22 -0.13
C LEU A 421 -19.64 6.85 0.53
N SER A 422 -18.51 6.13 0.47
CA SER A 422 -17.22 6.61 0.91
C SER A 422 -16.32 6.94 -0.28
N ILE A 423 -15.62 8.09 -0.24
CA ILE A 423 -14.48 8.37 -1.09
C ILE A 423 -13.19 8.17 -0.28
N SER A 424 -12.24 7.39 -0.79
CA SER A 424 -11.21 6.79 0.04
C SER A 424 -9.87 6.68 -0.65
N THR A 425 -8.80 6.92 0.10
CA THR A 425 -7.43 6.64 -0.34
C THR A 425 -6.99 5.19 -0.10
N SER A 426 -7.87 4.32 0.40
CA SER A 426 -7.56 2.90 0.61
C SER A 426 -7.16 2.20 -0.70
N ASN A 427 -6.70 0.96 -0.60
CA ASN A 427 -6.16 0.21 -1.73
C ASN A 427 -7.21 -0.64 -2.45
N ARG A 428 -8.29 -1.03 -1.79
CA ARG A 428 -9.33 -1.93 -2.29
C ARG A 428 -10.72 -1.39 -2.03
N ASN A 429 -11.65 -1.69 -2.93
CA ASN A 429 -13.05 -1.28 -2.85
C ASN A 429 -14.03 -2.39 -3.25
N PHE A 430 -13.66 -3.66 -3.03
CA PHE A 430 -14.59 -4.76 -3.25
C PHE A 430 -15.81 -4.66 -2.32
N VAL A 431 -16.86 -5.38 -2.64
CA VAL A 431 -18.13 -5.43 -1.88
C VAL A 431 -17.87 -5.59 -0.38
N GLY A 432 -18.33 -4.63 0.42
CA GLY A 432 -18.23 -4.66 1.88
C GLY A 432 -16.85 -4.35 2.47
N ARG A 433 -15.87 -3.91 1.67
CA ARG A 433 -14.49 -3.67 2.14
C ARG A 433 -14.38 -2.72 3.33
N GLN A 434 -15.10 -1.60 3.31
CA GLN A 434 -15.11 -0.59 4.38
C GLN A 434 -16.26 -0.79 5.38
N GLY A 435 -17.04 -1.85 5.24
CA GLY A 435 -18.18 -2.22 6.07
C GLY A 435 -19.24 -2.97 5.26
N PRO A 436 -20.01 -3.85 5.89
CA PRO A 436 -21.08 -4.58 5.18
C PRO A 436 -22.06 -3.63 4.48
N GLY A 437 -22.22 -3.76 3.15
CA GLY A 437 -23.09 -2.92 2.35
C GLY A 437 -22.59 -1.49 2.11
N ALA A 438 -21.39 -1.15 2.53
CA ALA A 438 -20.73 0.13 2.24
C ALA A 438 -20.25 0.17 0.79
N ARG A 439 -20.39 1.34 0.14
CA ARG A 439 -19.92 1.60 -1.22
C ARG A 439 -18.65 2.45 -1.15
N THR A 440 -17.61 2.10 -1.90
CA THR A 440 -16.32 2.79 -1.84
C THR A 440 -15.84 3.21 -3.23
N VAL A 441 -15.56 4.50 -3.40
CA VAL A 441 -14.83 5.07 -4.52
C VAL A 441 -13.38 5.28 -4.10
N LEU A 442 -12.44 4.69 -4.83
CA LEU A 442 -11.01 4.96 -4.61
C LEU A 442 -10.60 6.26 -5.32
N ALA A 443 -9.81 7.06 -4.63
CA ALA A 443 -9.33 8.34 -5.14
C ALA A 443 -8.00 8.75 -4.48
N SER A 444 -7.35 9.77 -5.03
CA SER A 444 -6.13 10.36 -4.46
C SER A 444 -6.43 11.26 -3.26
N PRO A 445 -5.43 11.57 -2.41
CA PRO A 445 -5.58 12.49 -1.28
C PRO A 445 -6.17 13.84 -1.67
N LEU A 446 -5.79 14.38 -2.84
CA LEU A 446 -6.31 15.66 -3.35
C LEU A 446 -7.80 15.59 -3.67
N VAL A 447 -8.24 14.51 -4.34
CA VAL A 447 -9.67 14.29 -4.68
C VAL A 447 -10.50 14.07 -3.41
N VAL A 448 -9.98 13.30 -2.45
CA VAL A 448 -10.65 13.09 -1.16
C VAL A 448 -10.79 14.41 -0.39
N ALA A 449 -9.75 15.25 -0.36
CA ALA A 449 -9.78 16.56 0.28
C ALA A 449 -10.81 17.50 -0.37
N ALA A 450 -10.79 17.60 -1.70
CA ALA A 450 -11.75 18.40 -2.47
C ALA A 450 -13.19 17.95 -2.21
N SER A 451 -13.43 16.65 -2.20
CA SER A 451 -14.75 16.08 -1.93
C SER A 451 -15.19 16.28 -0.48
N ALA A 452 -14.25 16.26 0.47
CA ALA A 452 -14.58 16.48 1.88
C ALA A 452 -15.05 17.90 2.20
N ILE A 453 -14.56 18.91 1.47
CA ILE A 453 -14.98 20.31 1.67
C ILE A 453 -16.26 20.68 0.87
N THR A 454 -16.53 19.99 -0.22
CA THR A 454 -17.71 20.27 -1.06
C THR A 454 -18.92 19.39 -0.74
N GLY A 455 -18.70 18.23 -0.08
CA GLY A 455 -19.74 17.23 0.19
C GLY A 455 -20.14 16.34 -1.00
N VAL A 456 -19.45 16.50 -2.14
CA VAL A 456 -19.67 15.74 -3.37
C VAL A 456 -18.34 15.32 -3.99
N ILE A 457 -18.34 14.32 -4.86
CA ILE A 457 -17.14 13.96 -5.65
C ILE A 457 -16.69 15.19 -6.45
N THR A 458 -15.49 15.68 -6.19
CA THR A 458 -15.02 16.95 -6.73
C THR A 458 -13.60 16.86 -7.32
N ASP A 459 -13.44 17.41 -8.51
CA ASP A 459 -12.14 17.56 -9.15
C ASP A 459 -11.26 18.55 -8.37
N PRO A 460 -10.10 18.12 -7.84
CA PRO A 460 -9.23 18.98 -7.03
C PRO A 460 -8.66 20.18 -7.80
N ARG A 461 -8.71 20.16 -9.13
CA ARG A 461 -8.25 21.28 -9.97
C ARG A 461 -9.21 22.48 -9.96
N LYS A 462 -10.43 22.29 -9.41
CA LYS A 462 -11.53 23.30 -9.41
C LYS A 462 -11.75 23.98 -8.05
N VAL A 463 -10.96 23.64 -7.01
CA VAL A 463 -11.14 24.12 -5.62
C VAL A 463 -9.91 24.81 -5.05
#